data_0d021a7027b7c54874db5a2bdd455050
#
_entry.id   0d021a7027b7c54874db5a2bdd455050
#
_cell.length_a   1.000
_cell.length_b   1.000
_cell.length_c   1.000
_cell.angle_alpha   90.00
_cell.angle_beta   90.00
_cell.angle_gamma   90.00
#
_symmetry.space_group_name_H-M   'P 1'
#
loop_
_entity.id
_entity.type
_entity.pdbx_description
1 polymer ?
#
loop_
_entity_poly.entity_id
_entity_poly.type
_entity_poly.pdbx_seq_one_letter_code
_entity_poly.pdbx_strand_id
1 'polypeptide(L)'
;MSGLIFTSVFSSCNIALVKPFELLGQTVSPDGSVMKLIRRGDEYLILVDGAILMSNRMHGSEEALATFACQRMRTLERPSVLIGGLGMGFTLRATLDLLPSDAAVVVAELVPAVVEWNRGLLGPLAKHPLKDKRVRIETGDVAVTLTSRLGQFDAVLLDVDNGPAALTDSNNAGLYDSRGIAAAHASLKKVGVLAIWAAKEDQKFMQRLRDGGFDVQVQRPRGRLIEGGPRHTIFLAQKS
;
A
#
# COMPACT_ATOMS: atom_id res chain seq x y z
N MET A 1 54.29 -54.97 -0.14
CA MET A 1 53.99 -53.78 0.71
C MET A 1 53.25 -52.75 -0.16
N SER A 2 51.93 -52.80 -0.10
CA SER A 2 51.07 -51.92 -0.89
C SER A 2 50.56 -50.79 0.01
N GLY A 3 50.96 -49.54 -0.32
CA GLY A 3 50.50 -48.37 0.41
C GLY A 3 49.20 -47.81 -0.25
N LEU A 4 48.12 -47.86 0.49
CA LEU A 4 46.86 -47.18 0.13
C LEU A 4 46.96 -45.69 0.46
N ILE A 5 46.84 -44.85 -0.58
CA ILE A 5 46.69 -43.39 -0.44
C ILE A 5 45.22 -43.09 -0.30
N PHE A 6 44.79 -42.65 0.88
CA PHE A 6 43.45 -42.08 1.11
C PHE A 6 43.47 -40.63 0.68
N THR A 7 42.84 -40.32 -0.47
CA THR A 7 42.51 -38.95 -0.88
C THR A 7 41.20 -38.56 -0.19
N SER A 8 41.27 -37.70 0.82
CA SER A 8 40.10 -37.10 1.44
C SER A 8 39.53 -35.99 0.51
N VAL A 9 38.38 -36.24 -0.05
CA VAL A 9 37.59 -35.23 -0.81
C VAL A 9 36.87 -34.38 0.24
N PHE A 10 37.43 -33.21 0.56
CA PHE A 10 36.69 -32.16 1.27
C PHE A 10 35.67 -31.56 0.34
N SER A 11 34.41 -31.97 0.45
CA SER A 11 33.27 -31.30 -0.18
C SER A 11 33.10 -29.95 0.49
N SER A 12 33.43 -28.88 -0.22
CA SER A 12 33.20 -27.52 0.23
C SER A 12 31.68 -27.26 0.28
N CYS A 13 31.10 -27.44 1.45
CA CYS A 13 29.73 -27.03 1.71
C CYS A 13 29.69 -25.49 1.68
N ASN A 14 29.25 -24.91 0.58
CA ASN A 14 28.96 -23.47 0.47
C ASN A 14 27.78 -23.16 1.38
N ILE A 15 28.02 -22.92 2.67
CA ILE A 15 27.04 -22.30 3.54
C ILE A 15 26.94 -20.85 3.07
N ALA A 16 25.91 -20.52 2.28
CA ALA A 16 25.59 -19.14 1.93
C ALA A 16 25.37 -18.39 3.25
N LEU A 17 26.31 -17.53 3.62
CA LEU A 17 26.21 -16.66 4.79
C LEU A 17 24.96 -15.80 4.63
N VAL A 18 23.91 -16.13 5.38
CA VAL A 18 22.69 -15.33 5.42
C VAL A 18 23.07 -13.95 5.99
N LYS A 19 23.01 -12.90 5.16
CA LYS A 19 23.29 -11.54 5.62
C LYS A 19 22.35 -11.18 6.77
N PRO A 20 22.82 -10.59 7.86
CA PRO A 20 21.98 -10.13 8.95
C PRO A 20 21.07 -8.98 8.46
N PHE A 21 19.95 -8.77 9.17
CA PHE A 21 19.13 -7.58 8.95
C PHE A 21 19.85 -6.35 9.52
N GLU A 22 19.82 -5.28 8.75
CA GLU A 22 20.32 -3.97 9.10
C GLU A 22 19.14 -3.06 9.44
N LEU A 23 19.13 -2.42 10.61
CA LEU A 23 18.16 -1.42 10.99
C LEU A 23 18.51 -0.10 10.28
N LEU A 24 17.61 0.38 9.42
CA LEU A 24 17.79 1.62 8.66
C LEU A 24 17.05 2.82 9.27
N GLY A 25 15.98 2.57 10.01
CA GLY A 25 15.18 3.59 10.66
C GLY A 25 14.18 3.00 11.63
N GLN A 26 13.80 3.80 12.62
CA GLN A 26 12.78 3.45 13.60
C GLN A 26 11.99 4.69 13.97
N THR A 27 10.70 4.53 14.19
CA THR A 27 9.78 5.57 14.68
C THR A 27 8.69 4.94 15.53
N VAL A 28 7.91 5.79 16.18
CA VAL A 28 6.67 5.40 16.87
C VAL A 28 5.53 6.06 16.14
N SER A 29 4.52 5.28 15.74
CA SER A 29 3.31 5.77 15.11
C SER A 29 2.40 6.46 16.14
N PRO A 30 1.42 7.28 15.72
CA PRO A 30 0.54 8.00 16.64
C PRO A 30 -0.25 7.13 17.63
N ASP A 31 -0.44 5.86 17.32
CA ASP A 31 -1.09 4.85 18.17
C ASP A 31 -0.15 4.20 19.19
N GLY A 32 1.14 4.55 19.16
CA GLY A 32 2.17 4.00 20.03
C GLY A 32 2.90 2.78 19.49
N SER A 33 2.52 2.22 18.34
CA SER A 33 3.19 1.07 17.71
C SER A 33 4.60 1.43 17.23
N VAL A 34 5.55 0.52 17.40
CA VAL A 34 6.94 0.72 16.97
C VAL A 34 7.11 0.28 15.53
N MET A 35 7.39 1.24 14.64
CA MET A 35 7.64 0.97 13.23
C MET A 35 9.14 0.97 12.94
N LYS A 36 9.62 -0.04 12.20
CA LYS A 36 11.03 -0.20 11.81
C LYS A 36 11.17 -0.40 10.32
N LEU A 37 12.13 0.30 9.72
CA LEU A 37 12.62 -0.01 8.38
C LEU A 37 13.91 -0.82 8.52
N ILE A 38 13.93 -2.02 7.97
CA ILE A 38 15.10 -2.90 7.97
C ILE A 38 15.45 -3.35 6.55
N ARG A 39 16.72 -3.77 6.36
CA ARG A 39 17.22 -4.26 5.08
C ARG A 39 18.05 -5.53 5.26
N ARG A 40 17.94 -6.44 4.29
CA ARG A 40 18.84 -7.58 4.12
C ARG A 40 19.19 -7.73 2.65
N GLY A 41 20.39 -7.31 2.26
CA GLY A 41 20.78 -7.23 0.85
C GLY A 41 19.93 -6.21 0.10
N ASP A 42 19.17 -6.66 -0.88
CA ASP A 42 18.23 -5.87 -1.69
C ASP A 42 16.77 -5.94 -1.19
N GLU A 43 16.53 -6.68 -0.12
CA GLU A 43 15.21 -6.81 0.50
C GLU A 43 15.02 -5.77 1.60
N TYR A 44 14.01 -4.91 1.42
CA TYR A 44 13.56 -3.92 2.39
C TYR A 44 12.25 -4.38 3.02
N LEU A 45 12.14 -4.22 4.33
CA LEU A 45 10.94 -4.57 5.10
C LEU A 45 10.55 -3.39 5.98
N ILE A 46 9.26 -3.11 6.05
CA ILE A 46 8.67 -2.30 7.11
C ILE A 46 8.01 -3.25 8.09
N LEU A 47 8.37 -3.12 9.37
CA LEU A 47 7.77 -3.88 10.46
C LEU A 47 6.98 -2.94 11.37
N VAL A 48 5.90 -3.48 11.96
CA VAL A 48 5.13 -2.83 13.04
C VAL A 48 5.09 -3.83 14.20
N ASP A 49 5.59 -3.43 15.36
CA ASP A 49 5.70 -4.27 16.59
C ASP A 49 6.34 -5.64 16.33
N GLY A 50 7.32 -5.67 15.41
CA GLY A 50 8.06 -6.88 15.02
C GLY A 50 7.37 -7.75 13.96
N ALA A 51 6.11 -7.49 13.60
CA ALA A 51 5.43 -8.15 12.48
C ALA A 51 5.75 -7.45 11.15
N ILE A 52 5.90 -8.22 10.08
CA ILE A 52 6.13 -7.66 8.74
C ILE A 52 4.83 -7.03 8.25
N LEU A 53 4.84 -5.70 8.04
CA LEU A 53 3.75 -4.98 7.41
C LEU A 53 3.86 -5.09 5.88
N MET A 54 5.04 -4.82 5.32
CA MET A 54 5.25 -4.89 3.88
C MET A 54 6.70 -5.18 3.49
N SER A 55 6.90 -5.61 2.24
CA SER A 55 8.18 -5.92 1.63
C SER A 55 8.25 -5.39 0.20
N ASN A 56 9.42 -4.88 -0.21
CA ASN A 56 9.64 -4.49 -1.60
C ASN A 56 9.61 -5.66 -2.61
N ARG A 57 9.49 -6.89 -2.13
CA ARG A 57 9.36 -8.09 -2.99
C ARG A 57 7.92 -8.51 -3.24
N MET A 58 6.97 -7.92 -2.51
CA MET A 58 5.54 -8.27 -2.60
C MET A 58 4.72 -6.99 -2.67
N HIS A 59 4.59 -6.42 -3.87
CA HIS A 59 3.85 -5.17 -4.12
C HIS A 59 2.86 -5.28 -5.31
N GLY A 60 2.65 -6.48 -5.83
CA GLY A 60 1.76 -6.68 -6.98
C GLY A 60 0.30 -6.33 -6.69
N SER A 61 -0.15 -6.50 -5.44
CA SER A 61 -1.51 -6.11 -5.03
C SER A 61 -1.69 -4.61 -4.92
N GLU A 62 -0.65 -3.87 -4.51
CA GLU A 62 -0.62 -2.42 -4.46
C GLU A 62 -0.66 -1.81 -5.87
N GLU A 63 0.09 -2.38 -6.81
CA GLU A 63 0.02 -1.98 -8.22
C GLU A 63 -1.34 -2.32 -8.84
N ALA A 64 -1.93 -3.46 -8.47
CA ALA A 64 -3.26 -3.83 -8.91
C ALA A 64 -4.34 -2.88 -8.36
N LEU A 65 -4.22 -2.43 -7.11
CA LEU A 65 -5.11 -1.42 -6.52
C LEU A 65 -5.16 -0.17 -7.39
N ALA A 66 -3.99 0.37 -7.73
CA ALA A 66 -3.89 1.54 -8.61
C ALA A 66 -4.49 1.26 -10.01
N THR A 67 -4.19 0.10 -10.59
CA THR A 67 -4.67 -0.27 -11.92
C THR A 67 -6.20 -0.33 -11.96
N PHE A 68 -6.83 -1.03 -11.02
CA PHE A 68 -8.29 -1.16 -11.00
C PHE A 68 -8.99 0.17 -10.71
N ALA A 69 -8.43 0.99 -9.81
CA ALA A 69 -9.01 2.29 -9.46
C ALA A 69 -8.88 3.32 -10.57
N CYS A 70 -7.71 3.38 -11.24
CA CYS A 70 -7.35 4.51 -12.10
C CYS A 70 -7.42 4.23 -13.60
N GLN A 71 -7.76 3.00 -14.03
CA GLN A 71 -7.79 2.64 -15.45
C GLN A 71 -8.64 3.58 -16.30
N ARG A 72 -9.79 4.04 -15.78
CA ARG A 72 -10.70 4.96 -16.46
C ARG A 72 -10.20 6.41 -16.49
N MET A 73 -9.20 6.76 -15.69
CA MET A 73 -8.72 8.14 -15.54
C MET A 73 -7.67 8.54 -16.57
N ARG A 74 -7.18 7.58 -17.36
CA ARG A 74 -6.18 7.83 -18.41
C ARG A 74 -6.61 8.85 -19.46
N THR A 75 -7.93 8.98 -19.65
CA THR A 75 -8.55 9.87 -20.65
C THR A 75 -9.28 11.06 -20.03
N LEU A 76 -9.28 11.18 -18.71
CA LEU A 76 -9.89 12.34 -18.04
C LEU A 76 -8.94 13.54 -18.08
N GLU A 77 -9.51 14.72 -18.21
CA GLU A 77 -8.78 15.97 -18.01
C GLU A 77 -8.68 16.29 -16.52
N ARG A 78 -7.48 16.60 -16.05
CA ARG A 78 -7.16 16.94 -14.65
C ARG A 78 -7.79 15.99 -13.61
N PRO A 79 -7.60 14.68 -13.72
CA PRO A 79 -8.13 13.78 -12.71
C PRO A 79 -7.47 14.06 -11.35
N SER A 80 -8.25 13.95 -10.29
CA SER A 80 -7.81 14.13 -8.90
C SER A 80 -7.94 12.83 -8.15
N VAL A 81 -6.85 12.37 -7.56
CA VAL A 81 -6.77 11.09 -6.84
C VAL A 81 -6.26 11.32 -5.42
N LEU A 82 -6.92 10.70 -4.44
CA LEU A 82 -6.43 10.58 -3.07
C LEU A 82 -5.90 9.16 -2.83
N ILE A 83 -4.71 9.08 -2.25
CA ILE A 83 -4.15 7.81 -1.76
C ILE A 83 -4.00 7.96 -0.24
N GLY A 84 -4.66 7.09 0.52
CA GLY A 84 -4.44 6.91 1.95
C GLY A 84 -3.39 5.84 2.17
N GLY A 85 -2.29 6.22 2.85
CA GLY A 85 -1.10 5.40 3.03
C GLY A 85 -0.09 5.56 1.90
N LEU A 86 1.18 5.70 2.27
CA LEU A 86 2.30 5.80 1.32
C LEU A 86 3.08 4.47 1.24
N GLY A 87 3.29 3.82 2.38
CA GLY A 87 4.07 2.60 2.47
C GLY A 87 5.46 2.73 1.83
N MET A 88 5.78 1.87 0.87
CA MET A 88 7.01 1.98 0.07
C MET A 88 6.83 2.72 -1.27
N GLY A 89 5.66 3.33 -1.51
CA GLY A 89 5.37 4.16 -2.67
C GLY A 89 4.92 3.41 -3.94
N PHE A 90 4.67 2.11 -3.86
CA PHE A 90 4.30 1.31 -5.04
C PHE A 90 2.91 1.66 -5.59
N THR A 91 1.90 1.82 -4.72
CA THR A 91 0.55 2.28 -5.10
C THR A 91 0.63 3.66 -5.75
N LEU A 92 1.40 4.58 -5.17
CA LEU A 92 1.60 5.91 -5.73
C LEU A 92 2.29 5.85 -7.10
N ARG A 93 3.36 5.06 -7.25
CA ARG A 93 4.07 4.92 -8.53
C ARG A 93 3.14 4.38 -9.62
N ALA A 94 2.43 3.29 -9.33
CA ALA A 94 1.50 2.69 -10.28
C ALA A 94 0.37 3.66 -10.67
N THR A 95 -0.14 4.43 -9.71
CA THR A 95 -1.12 5.50 -9.97
C THR A 95 -0.57 6.55 -10.93
N LEU A 96 0.64 7.06 -10.68
CA LEU A 96 1.28 8.08 -11.52
C LEU A 96 1.57 7.60 -12.94
N ASP A 97 1.87 6.31 -13.12
CA ASP A 97 2.12 5.70 -14.44
C ASP A 97 0.84 5.59 -15.29
N LEU A 98 -0.33 5.59 -14.67
CA LEU A 98 -1.62 5.53 -15.34
C LEU A 98 -2.22 6.90 -15.66
N LEU A 99 -1.90 7.92 -14.87
CA LEU A 99 -2.56 9.22 -14.93
C LEU A 99 -1.89 10.16 -15.95
N PRO A 100 -2.67 11.05 -16.60
CA PRO A 100 -2.14 12.08 -17.48
C PRO A 100 -1.28 13.12 -16.72
N SER A 101 -0.54 13.91 -17.47
CA SER A 101 0.45 14.85 -16.91
C SER A 101 -0.13 16.04 -16.14
N ASP A 102 -1.43 16.30 -16.31
CA ASP A 102 -2.20 17.36 -15.64
C ASP A 102 -3.01 16.87 -14.44
N ALA A 103 -2.85 15.58 -14.06
CA ALA A 103 -3.47 15.00 -12.88
C ALA A 103 -2.97 15.65 -11.58
N ALA A 104 -3.78 15.55 -10.53
CA ALA A 104 -3.41 15.87 -9.16
C ALA A 104 -3.51 14.62 -8.27
N VAL A 105 -2.45 14.30 -7.54
CA VAL A 105 -2.42 13.17 -6.61
C VAL A 105 -2.09 13.68 -5.21
N VAL A 106 -3.03 13.49 -4.30
CA VAL A 106 -2.81 13.75 -2.87
C VAL A 106 -2.51 12.42 -2.19
N VAL A 107 -1.45 12.38 -1.39
CA VAL A 107 -1.13 11.22 -0.54
C VAL A 107 -1.26 11.66 0.91
N ALA A 108 -2.16 11.04 1.65
CA ALA A 108 -2.28 11.22 3.08
C ALA A 108 -1.50 10.10 3.80
N GLU A 109 -0.44 10.46 4.51
CA GLU A 109 0.41 9.52 5.25
C GLU A 109 0.45 9.90 6.73
N LEU A 110 0.06 8.95 7.58
CA LEU A 110 -0.06 9.19 9.02
C LEU A 110 1.29 9.35 9.71
N VAL A 111 2.31 8.62 9.24
CA VAL A 111 3.62 8.52 9.88
C VAL A 111 4.67 9.34 9.12
N PRO A 112 5.11 10.50 9.65
CA PRO A 112 6.08 11.38 8.96
C PRO A 112 7.37 10.66 8.53
N ALA A 113 7.86 9.72 9.34
CA ALA A 113 9.07 8.97 9.05
C ALA A 113 8.96 8.13 7.76
N VAL A 114 7.77 7.62 7.43
CA VAL A 114 7.52 6.89 6.16
C VAL A 114 7.72 7.81 4.96
N VAL A 115 7.29 9.07 5.07
CA VAL A 115 7.54 10.08 4.03
C VAL A 115 9.05 10.33 3.86
N GLU A 116 9.78 10.49 4.97
CA GLU A 116 11.23 10.69 4.91
C GLU A 116 11.97 9.47 4.36
N TRP A 117 11.56 8.25 4.72
CA TRP A 117 12.12 7.04 4.13
C TRP A 117 11.92 6.99 2.61
N ASN A 118 10.75 7.42 2.12
CA ASN A 118 10.46 7.50 0.68
C ASN A 118 11.21 8.64 -0.04
N ARG A 119 11.53 9.74 0.65
CA ARG A 119 12.41 10.78 0.11
C ARG A 119 13.85 10.29 -0.05
N GLY A 120 14.27 9.39 0.83
CA GLY A 120 15.62 8.82 0.88
C GLY A 120 15.70 7.37 0.41
N LEU A 121 15.84 6.46 1.37
CA LEU A 121 16.23 5.06 1.16
C LEU A 121 15.23 4.23 0.34
N LEU A 122 13.93 4.47 0.50
CA LEU A 122 12.88 3.75 -0.23
C LEU A 122 12.60 4.34 -1.62
N GLY A 123 12.95 5.62 -1.84
CA GLY A 123 12.65 6.31 -3.09
C GLY A 123 13.04 5.57 -4.36
N PRO A 124 14.27 5.01 -4.46
CA PRO A 124 14.70 4.26 -5.63
C PRO A 124 13.83 3.04 -5.95
N LEU A 125 13.23 2.39 -4.94
CA LEU A 125 12.43 1.17 -5.11
C LEU A 125 11.19 1.40 -5.99
N ALA A 126 10.57 2.58 -5.86
CA ALA A 126 9.40 3.00 -6.63
C ALA A 126 9.72 4.16 -7.59
N LYS A 127 10.98 4.27 -8.07
CA LYS A 127 11.42 5.32 -9.03
C LYS A 127 11.14 6.74 -8.55
N HIS A 128 11.35 7.01 -7.24
CA HIS A 128 11.20 8.32 -6.62
C HIS A 128 9.83 9.00 -6.85
N PRO A 129 8.71 8.38 -6.50
CA PRO A 129 7.39 8.89 -6.85
C PRO A 129 7.08 10.24 -6.20
N LEU A 130 7.70 10.55 -5.05
CA LEU A 130 7.54 11.84 -4.36
C LEU A 130 8.20 13.03 -5.09
N LYS A 131 9.04 12.78 -6.12
CA LYS A 131 9.62 13.83 -6.97
C LYS A 131 8.70 14.25 -8.11
N ASP A 132 7.59 13.53 -8.34
CA ASP A 132 6.63 13.86 -9.40
C ASP A 132 5.84 15.13 -9.01
N LYS A 133 5.80 16.10 -9.93
CA LYS A 133 5.14 17.41 -9.70
C LYS A 133 3.63 17.32 -9.47
N ARG A 134 3.00 16.20 -9.84
CA ARG A 134 1.56 15.95 -9.62
C ARG A 134 1.26 15.58 -8.18
N VAL A 135 2.29 15.23 -7.37
CA VAL A 135 2.14 14.69 -6.02
C VAL A 135 2.18 15.79 -4.97
N ARG A 136 1.20 15.76 -4.08
CA ARG A 136 1.16 16.53 -2.84
C ARG A 136 1.05 15.58 -1.66
N ILE A 137 2.00 15.67 -0.72
CA ILE A 137 1.96 14.91 0.54
C ILE A 137 1.23 15.73 1.60
N GLU A 138 0.32 15.08 2.30
CA GLU A 138 -0.35 15.57 3.50
C GLU A 138 -0.03 14.61 4.64
N THR A 139 0.74 15.07 5.62
CA THR A 139 1.05 14.28 6.80
C THR A 139 -0.14 14.35 7.76
N GLY A 140 -0.78 13.22 7.99
CA GLY A 140 -1.94 13.12 8.86
C GLY A 140 -2.89 11.98 8.47
N ASP A 141 -3.98 11.89 9.23
CA ASP A 141 -5.02 10.88 9.02
C ASP A 141 -5.81 11.16 7.72
N VAL A 142 -5.92 10.15 6.87
CA VAL A 142 -6.70 10.21 5.62
C VAL A 142 -8.19 10.51 5.88
N ALA A 143 -8.73 10.12 7.04
CA ALA A 143 -10.10 10.42 7.42
C ALA A 143 -10.37 11.94 7.51
N VAL A 144 -9.38 12.72 7.95
CA VAL A 144 -9.46 14.19 7.96
C VAL A 144 -9.50 14.74 6.54
N THR A 145 -8.68 14.21 5.63
CA THR A 145 -8.70 14.62 4.21
C THR A 145 -10.04 14.27 3.57
N LEU A 146 -10.61 13.09 3.82
CA LEU A 146 -11.91 12.67 3.28
C LEU A 146 -13.04 13.59 3.73
N THR A 147 -13.06 13.96 5.03
CA THR A 147 -14.14 14.80 5.58
C THR A 147 -14.03 16.27 5.16
N SER A 148 -12.82 16.76 4.90
CA SER A 148 -12.59 18.17 4.53
C SER A 148 -12.72 18.47 3.04
N ARG A 149 -12.78 17.46 2.16
CA ARG A 149 -12.72 17.63 0.70
C ARG A 149 -13.88 16.96 -0.02
N LEU A 150 -15.04 17.59 0.04
CA LEU A 150 -16.27 17.06 -0.57
C LEU A 150 -16.25 17.19 -2.10
N GLY A 151 -16.58 16.10 -2.80
CA GLY A 151 -16.73 16.07 -4.25
C GLY A 151 -15.47 16.41 -5.05
N GLN A 152 -14.28 16.15 -4.49
CA GLN A 152 -13.02 16.57 -5.12
C GLN A 152 -12.31 15.45 -5.89
N PHE A 153 -12.50 14.19 -5.52
CA PHE A 153 -11.69 13.10 -6.05
C PHE A 153 -12.43 12.26 -7.10
N ASP A 154 -11.75 11.94 -8.18
CA ASP A 154 -12.20 10.97 -9.17
C ASP A 154 -11.94 9.53 -8.65
N ALA A 155 -10.89 9.34 -7.85
CA ALA A 155 -10.64 8.12 -7.11
C ALA A 155 -10.09 8.39 -5.72
N VAL A 156 -10.44 7.49 -4.79
CA VAL A 156 -9.84 7.35 -3.46
C VAL A 156 -9.31 5.93 -3.35
N LEU A 157 -8.01 5.77 -3.11
CA LEU A 157 -7.34 4.50 -2.88
C LEU A 157 -6.96 4.43 -1.40
N LEU A 158 -7.48 3.45 -0.69
CA LEU A 158 -7.11 3.20 0.70
C LEU A 158 -6.21 1.97 0.77
N ASP A 159 -4.93 2.23 1.01
CA ASP A 159 -3.86 1.26 1.16
C ASP A 159 -3.25 1.41 2.56
N VAL A 160 -4.12 1.36 3.57
CA VAL A 160 -3.78 1.55 4.97
C VAL A 160 -3.97 0.23 5.72
N ASP A 161 -2.94 -0.22 6.41
CA ASP A 161 -2.90 -1.44 7.24
C ASP A 161 -3.44 -2.71 6.53
N ASN A 162 -4.00 -3.64 7.31
CA ASN A 162 -4.55 -4.90 6.81
C ASN A 162 -5.99 -4.80 6.30
N GLY A 163 -6.52 -3.58 6.14
CA GLY A 163 -7.88 -3.32 5.64
C GLY A 163 -8.99 -3.62 6.67
N PRO A 164 -10.26 -3.72 6.22
CA PRO A 164 -11.43 -3.81 7.10
C PRO A 164 -11.46 -5.02 8.04
N ALA A 165 -10.81 -6.12 7.67
CA ALA A 165 -10.75 -7.34 8.50
C ALA A 165 -9.82 -7.18 9.73
N ALA A 166 -8.98 -6.16 9.75
CA ALA A 166 -8.15 -5.77 10.90
C ALA A 166 -8.92 -4.95 11.95
N LEU A 167 -10.25 -4.94 11.90
CA LEU A 167 -11.14 -4.28 12.88
C LEU A 167 -10.96 -4.72 14.34
N THR A 168 -10.07 -5.67 14.62
CA THR A 168 -9.61 -5.99 15.98
C THR A 168 -8.58 -5.01 16.51
N ASP A 169 -7.91 -4.21 15.65
CA ASP A 169 -7.00 -3.14 16.04
C ASP A 169 -7.72 -1.80 15.86
N SER A 170 -7.94 -1.11 16.98
CA SER A 170 -8.91 -0.02 17.20
C SER A 170 -8.68 1.27 16.38
N ASN A 171 -7.57 1.43 15.68
CA ASN A 171 -7.14 2.73 15.17
C ASN A 171 -7.74 3.12 13.81
N ASN A 172 -7.99 2.17 12.90
CA ASN A 172 -8.60 2.44 11.58
C ASN A 172 -10.08 2.03 11.48
N ALA A 173 -10.69 1.57 12.59
CA ALA A 173 -12.10 1.15 12.61
C ALA A 173 -13.05 2.23 12.09
N GLY A 174 -12.77 3.50 12.41
CA GLY A 174 -13.56 4.65 11.97
C GLY A 174 -13.54 4.91 10.47
N LEU A 175 -12.48 4.47 9.76
CA LEU A 175 -12.37 4.62 8.31
C LEU A 175 -13.30 3.63 7.56
N TYR A 176 -13.55 2.46 8.16
CA TYR A 176 -14.30 1.36 7.56
C TYR A 176 -15.71 1.19 8.16
N ASP A 177 -16.11 2.03 9.11
CA ASP A 177 -17.47 2.09 9.61
C ASP A 177 -18.39 2.90 8.65
N SER A 178 -19.67 2.98 8.98
CA SER A 178 -20.64 3.72 8.15
C SER A 178 -20.31 5.20 8.00
N ARG A 179 -19.63 5.83 8.99
CA ARG A 179 -19.23 7.24 8.93
C ARG A 179 -18.04 7.44 8.00
N GLY A 180 -17.02 6.58 8.09
CA GLY A 180 -15.88 6.60 7.19
C GLY A 180 -16.28 6.34 5.73
N ILE A 181 -17.18 5.37 5.50
CA ILE A 181 -17.75 5.08 4.18
C ILE A 181 -18.53 6.29 3.64
N ALA A 182 -19.35 6.94 4.48
CA ALA A 182 -20.08 8.15 4.08
C ALA A 182 -19.13 9.31 3.75
N ALA A 183 -18.04 9.49 4.53
CA ALA A 183 -17.02 10.50 4.24
C ALA A 183 -16.31 10.23 2.91
N ALA A 184 -15.92 8.98 2.66
CA ALA A 184 -15.32 8.58 1.39
C ALA A 184 -16.29 8.81 0.22
N HIS A 185 -17.56 8.44 0.38
CA HIS A 185 -18.60 8.70 -0.63
C HIS A 185 -18.77 10.19 -0.90
N ALA A 186 -18.82 11.01 0.15
CA ALA A 186 -18.98 12.47 0.03
C ALA A 186 -17.75 13.14 -0.62
N SER A 187 -16.54 12.64 -0.41
CA SER A 187 -15.29 13.15 -0.99
C SER A 187 -15.16 12.88 -2.49
N LEU A 188 -15.84 11.84 -2.98
CA LEU A 188 -15.80 11.45 -4.39
C LEU A 188 -16.71 12.34 -5.25
N LYS A 189 -16.24 12.65 -6.46
CA LYS A 189 -17.05 13.20 -7.54
C LYS A 189 -18.16 12.21 -7.95
N LYS A 190 -19.10 12.66 -8.77
CA LYS A 190 -20.08 11.77 -9.41
C LYS A 190 -19.35 10.68 -10.22
N VAL A 191 -19.79 9.45 -10.10
CA VAL A 191 -19.18 8.23 -10.67
C VAL A 191 -17.71 7.98 -10.26
N GLY A 192 -17.25 8.61 -9.19
CA GLY A 192 -15.92 8.36 -8.60
C GLY A 192 -15.78 6.97 -8.01
N VAL A 193 -14.54 6.52 -7.82
CA VAL A 193 -14.23 5.16 -7.36
C VAL A 193 -13.53 5.20 -6.01
N LEU A 194 -14.05 4.44 -5.05
CA LEU A 194 -13.34 4.08 -3.83
C LEU A 194 -12.73 2.68 -4.01
N ALA A 195 -11.42 2.57 -3.91
CA ALA A 195 -10.70 1.29 -3.97
C ALA A 195 -10.02 1.03 -2.62
N ILE A 196 -10.23 -0.14 -2.05
CA ILE A 196 -9.72 -0.50 -0.72
C ILE A 196 -8.95 -1.80 -0.82
N TRP A 197 -7.69 -1.76 -0.41
CA TRP A 197 -6.88 -2.96 -0.23
C TRP A 197 -7.23 -3.65 1.09
N ALA A 198 -7.27 -4.98 1.09
CA ALA A 198 -7.49 -5.77 2.27
C ALA A 198 -6.73 -7.11 2.19
N ALA A 199 -6.22 -7.58 3.32
CA ALA A 199 -5.57 -8.89 3.42
C ALA A 199 -6.54 -10.04 3.14
N LYS A 200 -7.82 -9.87 3.49
CA LYS A 200 -8.89 -10.88 3.33
C LYS A 200 -10.20 -10.25 2.90
N GLU A 201 -11.05 -11.05 2.28
CA GLU A 201 -12.42 -10.66 1.93
C GLU A 201 -13.31 -10.58 3.19
N ASP A 202 -14.14 -9.55 3.26
CA ASP A 202 -15.12 -9.33 4.31
C ASP A 202 -16.50 -9.02 3.70
N GLN A 203 -17.40 -10.00 3.79
CA GLN A 203 -18.76 -9.88 3.25
C GLN A 203 -19.60 -8.83 3.97
N LYS A 204 -19.37 -8.63 5.29
CA LYS A 204 -20.07 -7.60 6.07
C LYS A 204 -19.61 -6.20 5.66
N PHE A 205 -18.33 -6.06 5.37
CA PHE A 205 -17.80 -4.80 4.85
C PHE A 205 -18.33 -4.50 3.45
N MET A 206 -18.36 -5.50 2.58
CA MET A 206 -18.94 -5.34 1.24
C MET A 206 -20.41 -4.90 1.31
N GLN A 207 -21.19 -5.45 2.26
CA GLN A 207 -22.59 -5.02 2.47
C GLN A 207 -22.65 -3.57 2.97
N ARG A 208 -21.78 -3.16 3.93
CA ARG A 208 -21.71 -1.77 4.40
C ARG A 208 -21.40 -0.78 3.27
N LEU A 209 -20.52 -1.15 2.32
CA LEU A 209 -20.24 -0.30 1.16
C LEU A 209 -21.49 -0.13 0.28
N ARG A 210 -22.25 -1.20 0.05
CA ARG A 210 -23.52 -1.12 -0.71
C ARG A 210 -24.56 -0.26 0.01
N ASP A 211 -24.71 -0.44 1.31
CA ASP A 211 -25.60 0.36 2.15
C ASP A 211 -25.17 1.86 2.15
N GLY A 212 -23.87 2.13 1.97
CA GLY A 212 -23.28 3.46 1.81
C GLY A 212 -23.44 4.07 0.42
N GLY A 213 -24.19 3.44 -0.51
CA GLY A 213 -24.50 4.00 -1.83
C GLY A 213 -23.47 3.68 -2.93
N PHE A 214 -22.73 2.58 -2.77
CA PHE A 214 -21.76 2.15 -3.77
C PHE A 214 -22.23 0.88 -4.52
N ASP A 215 -21.92 0.83 -5.82
CA ASP A 215 -21.84 -0.45 -6.55
C ASP A 215 -20.48 -1.10 -6.29
N VAL A 216 -20.48 -2.35 -5.80
CA VAL A 216 -19.26 -2.99 -5.26
C VAL A 216 -18.88 -4.23 -6.06
N GLN A 217 -17.64 -4.22 -6.53
CA GLN A 217 -16.96 -5.36 -7.15
C GLN A 217 -15.75 -5.77 -6.31
N VAL A 218 -15.37 -7.05 -6.38
CA VAL A 218 -14.21 -7.59 -5.66
C VAL A 218 -13.21 -8.17 -6.65
N GLN A 219 -11.96 -7.78 -6.49
CA GLN A 219 -10.83 -8.32 -7.24
C GLN A 219 -9.87 -9.05 -6.29
N ARG A 220 -9.20 -10.09 -6.78
CA ARG A 220 -8.31 -10.93 -5.95
C ARG A 220 -6.92 -11.05 -6.58
N PRO A 221 -6.13 -9.96 -6.61
CA PRO A 221 -4.79 -9.97 -7.15
C PRO A 221 -3.83 -10.79 -6.26
N ARG A 222 -2.71 -11.21 -6.85
CA ARG A 222 -1.61 -11.80 -6.11
C ARG A 222 -0.65 -10.72 -5.61
N GLY A 223 -0.05 -10.94 -4.43
CA GLY A 223 0.96 -10.03 -3.87
C GLY A 223 2.27 -10.01 -4.64
N ARG A 224 2.58 -11.04 -5.44
CA ARG A 224 3.74 -11.07 -6.33
C ARG A 224 3.31 -10.86 -7.78
N LEU A 225 4.09 -10.06 -8.53
CA LEU A 225 3.89 -9.82 -9.97
C LEU A 225 4.16 -11.06 -10.82
N ILE A 226 5.15 -11.87 -10.41
CA ILE A 226 5.54 -13.13 -11.05
C ILE A 226 5.06 -14.24 -10.12
N GLU A 227 4.61 -15.34 -10.63
CA GLU A 227 3.96 -16.47 -9.94
C GLU A 227 4.15 -16.60 -8.42
N GLY A 228 3.07 -16.85 -7.70
CA GLY A 228 3.06 -17.14 -6.26
C GLY A 228 2.65 -15.95 -5.39
N GLY A 229 2.84 -16.12 -4.06
CA GLY A 229 2.46 -15.14 -3.04
C GLY A 229 0.98 -15.24 -2.62
N PRO A 230 0.64 -14.60 -1.49
CA PRO A 230 -0.72 -14.58 -0.98
C PRO A 230 -1.64 -13.85 -1.98
N ARG A 231 -2.92 -14.23 -1.96
CA ARG A 231 -3.97 -13.46 -2.63
C ARG A 231 -4.49 -12.41 -1.65
N HIS A 232 -4.58 -11.19 -2.13
CA HIS A 232 -5.19 -10.09 -1.41
C HIS A 232 -6.56 -9.75 -2.02
N THR A 233 -7.32 -8.95 -1.34
CA THR A 233 -8.64 -8.52 -1.78
C THR A 233 -8.61 -7.02 -2.07
N ILE A 234 -9.19 -6.62 -3.20
CA ILE A 234 -9.45 -5.22 -3.51
C ILE A 234 -10.96 -5.06 -3.65
N PHE A 235 -11.54 -4.23 -2.79
CA PHE A 235 -12.93 -3.78 -2.96
C PHE A 235 -12.92 -2.56 -3.87
N LEU A 236 -13.63 -2.65 -4.98
CA LEU A 236 -13.87 -1.55 -5.90
C LEU A 236 -15.32 -1.11 -5.74
N ALA A 237 -15.50 0.09 -5.20
CA ALA A 237 -16.79 0.64 -4.86
C ALA A 237 -17.01 1.91 -5.71
N GLN A 238 -17.89 1.82 -6.72
CA GLN A 238 -18.20 2.94 -7.58
C GLN A 238 -19.38 3.73 -7.00
N LYS A 239 -19.23 5.04 -6.89
CA LYS A 239 -20.30 5.94 -6.47
C LYS A 239 -21.35 6.00 -7.58
N SER A 240 -22.61 5.73 -7.22
CA SER A 240 -23.79 5.77 -8.10
C SER A 240 -24.15 7.19 -8.51
#